data_eb27b90cf0cbaae58be828d08ad4cff6
#
_entry.id   eb27b90cf0cbaae58be828d08ad4cff6
#
_cell.length_a   1.000
_cell.length_b   1.000
_cell.length_c   1.000
_cell.angle_alpha   90.00
_cell.angle_beta   90.00
_cell.angle_gamma   90.00
#
_symmetry.space_group_name_H-M   'P 1'
#
loop_
_entity.id
_entity.type
_entity.pdbx_description
1 polymer ?
#
loop_
_entity_poly.entity_id
_entity_poly.type
_entity_poly.pdbx_seq_one_letter_code
_entity_poly.pdbx_strand_id
1 'polypeptide(L)'
;RSYLLLLPLIAGTFSFAAPVRAQVSANIPVDSHYYETIDKLSGMGYLSSLPNGARPYSRLQMARWALEARERAGDKPLPGYLAADLANLEKFVAPELASLQDGQAASDGFQVRNVRVGTGYLHSDRFSYGDRRTASEWAPFAGNNGHKKGRNGSLYGDVEASGNLGHEVALGIRGRAAWDKDNEGTASLEEAYVKTRTGAWAWEAGKQAMTWGQGASGNLLLGNGMKPLTTIQAHLNEPIQAGGFLKFLGQVDFHGFYGRLDGDRAADAAAWGRKDYDHAGLLGLRLDVTPASWFTLGMSRISLLGGHGNGLDSHDWGKWTYGHNADSRDKWDDIGGFDFRVRLPGVQFFGEMYGEDQAHGMPSDWGYRGGVYLPQLTRDGSWDLVAEMAHTNQDWYVHGTYQDGWTYSGDMLGDWMGNDARKYYARVNHYFPGADRLGLYYQRTEKDRGSNGPVIQELGLTGRKKLKDALYLNGTLGYAAVKQGNKDHALFAGAEVEWEM
;
A
#
# COMPACT_ATOMS: atom_id res chain seq x y z
N ARG A 1 22.29 -19.84 -15.42
CA ARG A 1 22.83 -18.52 -15.81
C ARG A 1 21.77 -17.49 -15.47
N SER A 2 22.12 -16.68 -14.49
CA SER A 2 21.24 -15.80 -13.71
C SER A 2 20.91 -14.53 -14.49
N TYR A 3 19.62 -14.20 -14.63
CA TYR A 3 19.15 -12.95 -15.22
C TYR A 3 18.69 -11.90 -14.20
N LEU A 4 18.99 -12.07 -12.91
CA LEU A 4 18.65 -11.10 -11.84
C LEU A 4 19.84 -10.23 -11.39
N LEU A 5 20.87 -10.09 -12.24
CA LEU A 5 22.16 -9.43 -11.92
C LEU A 5 22.17 -7.90 -12.09
N LEU A 6 21.03 -7.22 -12.23
CA LEU A 6 21.04 -5.78 -12.56
C LEU A 6 20.83 -4.82 -11.38
N LEU A 7 20.50 -5.29 -10.19
CA LEU A 7 20.19 -4.39 -9.07
C LEU A 7 21.40 -3.73 -8.37
N PRO A 8 22.59 -4.35 -8.20
CA PRO A 8 23.71 -3.68 -7.55
C PRO A 8 24.53 -2.71 -8.41
N LEU A 9 24.43 -2.78 -9.75
CA LEU A 9 25.29 -2.01 -10.66
C LEU A 9 24.73 -0.62 -11.03
N ILE A 10 23.49 -0.32 -10.69
CA ILE A 10 22.84 0.92 -11.12
C ILE A 10 23.21 2.12 -10.24
N ALA A 11 23.71 1.91 -9.04
CA ALA A 11 24.03 3.00 -8.10
C ALA A 11 25.25 3.88 -8.52
N GLY A 12 26.01 3.51 -9.53
CA GLY A 12 27.31 4.13 -9.84
C GLY A 12 27.35 5.09 -11.02
N THR A 13 26.33 5.21 -11.87
CA THR A 13 26.44 5.93 -13.15
C THR A 13 25.42 7.05 -13.40
N PHE A 14 24.65 7.45 -12.42
CA PHE A 14 23.72 8.57 -12.59
C PHE A 14 24.45 9.90 -12.35
N SER A 15 24.70 10.67 -13.41
CA SER A 15 25.04 12.10 -13.30
C SER A 15 23.78 12.86 -12.90
N PHE A 16 23.67 13.22 -11.63
CA PHE A 16 22.57 14.02 -11.08
C PHE A 16 22.82 15.50 -11.42
N ALA A 17 22.07 16.07 -12.35
CA ALA A 17 21.84 17.51 -12.33
C ALA A 17 20.92 17.77 -11.14
N ALA A 18 21.45 18.36 -10.07
CA ALA A 18 20.68 18.70 -8.88
C ALA A 18 19.57 19.70 -9.27
N PRO A 19 18.31 19.37 -9.08
CA PRO A 19 17.25 20.34 -9.26
C PRO A 19 17.40 21.44 -8.21
N VAL A 20 17.01 22.66 -8.60
CA VAL A 20 16.98 23.83 -7.74
C VAL A 20 16.20 23.49 -6.46
N ARG A 21 16.89 23.50 -5.31
CA ARG A 21 16.38 23.34 -3.95
C ARG A 21 15.38 22.19 -3.75
N ALA A 22 15.84 20.95 -3.96
CA ALA A 22 15.09 19.79 -3.52
C ALA A 22 14.88 19.83 -2.00
N GLN A 23 13.66 19.58 -1.54
CA GLN A 23 13.32 19.49 -0.11
C GLN A 23 12.64 18.15 0.17
N VAL A 24 12.67 17.71 1.42
CA VAL A 24 11.80 16.63 1.88
C VAL A 24 10.47 17.18 2.36
N SER A 25 9.44 16.35 2.34
CA SER A 25 8.17 16.61 3.01
C SER A 25 7.64 15.33 3.63
N ALA A 26 6.77 15.48 4.61
CA ALA A 26 6.08 14.36 5.22
C ALA A 26 5.27 13.56 4.18
N ASN A 27 5.03 12.29 4.47
CA ASN A 27 4.25 11.42 3.63
C ASN A 27 2.75 11.57 3.92
N ILE A 28 1.92 11.30 2.91
CA ILE A 28 0.47 11.21 3.06
C ILE A 28 0.13 9.75 3.39
N PRO A 29 -0.58 9.46 4.49
CA PRO A 29 -0.93 8.09 4.87
C PRO A 29 -1.59 7.31 3.74
N VAL A 30 -1.24 6.03 3.61
CA VAL A 30 -1.67 5.18 2.48
C VAL A 30 -3.20 4.98 2.40
N ASP A 31 -3.91 5.24 3.48
CA ASP A 31 -5.38 5.20 3.58
C ASP A 31 -6.06 6.55 3.29
N SER A 32 -5.32 7.57 2.86
CA SER A 32 -5.88 8.86 2.48
C SER A 32 -6.70 8.76 1.18
N HIS A 33 -7.85 9.41 1.15
CA HIS A 33 -8.71 9.47 -0.03
C HIS A 33 -8.08 10.21 -1.23
N TYR A 34 -7.04 11.01 -1.00
CA TYR A 34 -6.32 11.74 -2.07
C TYR A 34 -5.60 10.81 -3.05
N TYR A 35 -5.32 9.56 -2.67
CA TYR A 35 -4.82 8.56 -3.64
C TYR A 35 -5.84 8.28 -4.74
N GLU A 36 -7.13 8.21 -4.40
CA GLU A 36 -8.18 8.04 -5.42
C GLU A 36 -8.34 9.29 -6.29
N THR A 37 -8.19 10.48 -5.71
CA THR A 37 -8.19 11.75 -6.47
C THR A 37 -7.07 11.77 -7.51
N ILE A 38 -5.85 11.41 -7.11
CA ILE A 38 -4.69 11.34 -8.02
C ILE A 38 -4.86 10.25 -9.08
N ASP A 39 -5.33 9.06 -8.71
CA ASP A 39 -5.62 7.98 -9.66
C ASP A 39 -6.68 8.40 -10.68
N LYS A 40 -7.72 9.16 -10.24
CA LYS A 40 -8.75 9.70 -11.11
C LYS A 40 -8.21 10.77 -12.06
N LEU A 41 -7.41 11.71 -11.56
CA LEU A 41 -6.74 12.73 -12.38
C LEU A 41 -5.84 12.08 -13.44
N SER A 42 -5.07 11.06 -13.05
CA SER A 42 -4.25 10.27 -13.99
C SER A 42 -5.11 9.56 -15.03
N GLY A 43 -6.17 8.88 -14.60
CA GLY A 43 -7.09 8.16 -15.48
C GLY A 43 -7.81 9.06 -16.48
N MET A 44 -8.12 10.28 -16.08
CA MET A 44 -8.74 11.30 -16.92
C MET A 44 -7.75 12.06 -17.80
N GLY A 45 -6.42 11.79 -17.71
CA GLY A 45 -5.38 12.37 -18.54
C GLY A 45 -4.90 13.76 -18.11
N TYR A 46 -5.12 14.12 -16.82
CA TYR A 46 -4.61 15.37 -16.24
C TYR A 46 -3.20 15.24 -15.65
N LEU A 47 -2.63 14.02 -15.64
CA LEU A 47 -1.24 13.77 -15.27
C LEU A 47 -0.50 13.07 -16.40
N SER A 48 0.76 13.41 -16.60
CA SER A 48 1.60 12.81 -17.65
C SER A 48 1.99 11.39 -17.34
N SER A 49 2.31 11.13 -16.09
CA SER A 49 2.64 9.80 -15.58
C SER A 49 2.39 9.74 -14.07
N LEU A 50 2.23 8.55 -13.54
CA LEU A 50 2.07 8.31 -12.12
C LEU A 50 2.76 6.98 -11.78
N PRO A 51 3.79 6.97 -10.90
CA PRO A 51 4.38 5.74 -10.41
C PRO A 51 3.44 5.09 -9.38
N ASN A 52 2.52 4.27 -9.80
CA ASN A 52 1.48 3.71 -8.93
C ASN A 52 1.96 2.59 -7.99
N GLY A 53 3.18 2.09 -8.18
CA GLY A 53 3.60 0.81 -7.61
C GLY A 53 4.06 0.86 -6.16
N ALA A 54 4.47 2.01 -5.62
CA ALA A 54 4.90 2.17 -4.24
C ALA A 54 4.21 3.35 -3.58
N ARG A 55 3.74 3.16 -2.35
CA ARG A 55 3.15 4.20 -1.48
C ARG A 55 3.76 4.07 -0.08
N PRO A 56 3.83 5.14 0.71
CA PRO A 56 3.16 6.44 0.57
C PRO A 56 3.87 7.40 -0.39
N TYR A 57 3.10 8.34 -0.92
CA TYR A 57 3.63 9.53 -1.61
C TYR A 57 3.87 10.66 -0.63
N SER A 58 4.90 11.46 -0.88
CA SER A 58 5.14 12.67 -0.11
C SER A 58 4.11 13.77 -0.44
N ARG A 59 3.88 14.67 0.51
CA ARG A 59 3.03 15.86 0.30
C ARG A 59 3.54 16.71 -0.86
N LEU A 60 4.87 16.82 -1.02
CA LEU A 60 5.50 17.53 -2.12
C LEU A 60 5.21 16.89 -3.49
N GLN A 61 5.24 15.54 -3.57
CA GLN A 61 4.84 14.85 -4.80
C GLN A 61 3.37 15.11 -5.15
N MET A 62 2.47 15.03 -4.17
CA MET A 62 1.06 15.34 -4.38
C MET A 62 0.84 16.80 -4.82
N ALA A 63 1.61 17.74 -4.25
CA ALA A 63 1.57 19.16 -4.66
C ALA A 63 2.03 19.33 -6.13
N ARG A 64 3.08 18.64 -6.58
CA ARG A 64 3.53 18.68 -7.97
C ARG A 64 2.46 18.16 -8.94
N TRP A 65 1.82 17.06 -8.60
CA TRP A 65 0.73 16.53 -9.42
C TRP A 65 -0.50 17.43 -9.42
N ALA A 66 -0.79 18.08 -8.29
CA ALA A 66 -1.86 19.09 -8.26
C ALA A 66 -1.58 20.26 -9.20
N LEU A 67 -0.33 20.79 -9.23
CA LEU A 67 0.09 21.82 -10.19
C LEU A 67 -0.01 21.33 -11.63
N GLU A 68 0.52 20.15 -11.95
CA GLU A 68 0.42 19.58 -13.29
C GLU A 68 -1.03 19.43 -13.75
N ALA A 69 -1.90 18.92 -12.86
CA ALA A 69 -3.31 18.78 -13.17
C ALA A 69 -3.98 20.13 -13.42
N ARG A 70 -3.59 21.18 -12.67
CA ARG A 70 -4.10 22.54 -12.85
C ARG A 70 -3.63 23.15 -14.18
N GLU A 71 -2.38 22.98 -14.55
CA GLU A 71 -1.83 23.42 -15.83
C GLU A 71 -2.57 22.76 -17.00
N ARG A 72 -2.74 21.46 -16.98
CA ARG A 72 -3.46 20.71 -18.02
C ARG A 72 -4.96 21.04 -18.07
N ALA A 73 -5.55 21.46 -16.96
CA ALA A 73 -6.93 21.94 -16.91
C ALA A 73 -7.14 23.25 -17.69
N GLY A 74 -6.09 24.01 -18.00
CA GLY A 74 -6.14 25.15 -18.90
C GLY A 74 -6.51 24.76 -20.32
N ASP A 75 -6.03 23.62 -20.80
CA ASP A 75 -6.31 23.10 -22.15
C ASP A 75 -7.58 22.21 -22.18
N LYS A 76 -7.86 21.50 -21.10
CA LYS A 76 -8.98 20.58 -20.95
C LYS A 76 -9.70 20.85 -19.62
N PRO A 77 -10.83 21.56 -19.62
CA PRO A 77 -11.54 21.89 -18.40
C PRO A 77 -11.89 20.67 -17.54
N LEU A 78 -11.63 20.75 -16.24
CA LEU A 78 -12.01 19.72 -15.28
C LEU A 78 -13.52 19.65 -15.11
N PRO A 79 -14.11 18.45 -15.02
CA PRO A 79 -15.47 18.28 -14.51
C PRO A 79 -15.59 18.88 -13.10
N GLY A 80 -16.78 19.42 -12.77
CA GLY A 80 -16.96 20.18 -11.51
C GLY A 80 -16.61 19.40 -10.24
N TYR A 81 -16.93 18.10 -10.18
CA TYR A 81 -16.57 17.24 -9.05
C TYR A 81 -15.03 17.09 -8.91
N LEU A 82 -14.34 16.91 -10.04
CA LEU A 82 -12.87 16.72 -10.04
C LEU A 82 -12.13 18.03 -9.77
N ALA A 83 -12.69 19.16 -10.21
CA ALA A 83 -12.19 20.49 -9.86
C ALA A 83 -12.31 20.74 -8.35
N ALA A 84 -13.40 20.29 -7.72
CA ALA A 84 -13.58 20.39 -6.26
C ALA A 84 -12.60 19.49 -5.50
N ASP A 85 -12.39 18.24 -5.95
CA ASP A 85 -11.41 17.32 -5.37
C ASP A 85 -9.98 17.86 -5.48
N LEU A 86 -9.61 18.39 -6.66
CA LEU A 86 -8.31 19.02 -6.85
C LEU A 86 -8.14 20.26 -5.94
N ALA A 87 -9.15 21.10 -5.82
CA ALA A 87 -9.10 22.25 -4.93
C ALA A 87 -8.95 21.88 -3.44
N ASN A 88 -9.56 20.75 -3.02
CA ASN A 88 -9.36 20.22 -1.66
C ASN A 88 -7.92 19.70 -1.47
N LEU A 89 -7.39 18.95 -2.45
CA LEU A 89 -5.99 18.52 -2.44
C LEU A 89 -5.02 19.70 -2.37
N GLU A 90 -5.23 20.74 -3.19
CA GLU A 90 -4.42 21.96 -3.17
C GLU A 90 -4.42 22.66 -1.81
N LYS A 91 -5.57 22.73 -1.13
CA LYS A 91 -5.65 23.24 0.25
C LYS A 91 -4.88 22.35 1.22
N PHE A 92 -5.03 21.04 1.11
CA PHE A 92 -4.38 20.08 1.99
C PHE A 92 -2.85 20.11 1.88
N VAL A 93 -2.29 20.38 0.70
CA VAL A 93 -0.85 20.50 0.44
C VAL A 93 -0.40 21.94 0.19
N ALA A 94 -1.14 22.93 0.70
CA ALA A 94 -0.87 24.35 0.43
C ALA A 94 0.55 24.82 0.80
N PRO A 95 1.17 24.41 1.92
CA PRO A 95 2.55 24.77 2.22
C PRO A 95 3.55 24.27 1.17
N GLU A 96 3.37 23.04 0.67
CA GLU A 96 4.22 22.45 -0.35
C GLU A 96 4.00 23.13 -1.73
N LEU A 97 2.75 23.51 -2.04
CA LEU A 97 2.45 24.29 -3.24
C LEU A 97 3.13 25.65 -3.22
N ALA A 98 3.02 26.39 -2.13
CA ALA A 98 3.71 27.67 -1.96
C ALA A 98 5.22 27.52 -2.11
N SER A 99 5.78 26.48 -1.50
CA SER A 99 7.21 26.17 -1.63
C SER A 99 7.65 25.92 -3.07
N LEU A 100 6.85 25.21 -3.86
CA LEU A 100 7.13 24.97 -5.28
C LEU A 100 7.06 26.24 -6.14
N GLN A 101 6.15 27.17 -5.80
CA GLN A 101 5.94 28.42 -6.54
C GLN A 101 6.98 29.50 -6.15
N ASP A 102 7.25 29.65 -4.86
CA ASP A 102 8.10 30.73 -4.35
C ASP A 102 9.58 30.31 -4.20
N GLY A 103 9.88 29.02 -4.34
CA GLY A 103 11.22 28.45 -4.16
C GLY A 103 11.76 28.54 -2.73
N GLN A 104 10.88 28.80 -1.75
CA GLN A 104 11.21 28.81 -0.32
C GLN A 104 10.85 27.46 0.31
N ALA A 105 11.50 27.09 1.42
CA ALA A 105 11.10 25.89 2.15
C ALA A 105 9.67 26.01 2.66
N ALA A 106 8.90 24.95 2.59
CA ALA A 106 7.68 24.84 3.37
C ALA A 106 8.07 24.84 4.86
N SER A 107 7.96 25.97 5.51
CA SER A 107 8.31 26.17 6.93
C SER A 107 7.05 26.27 7.77
N ASP A 108 6.20 25.27 7.67
CA ASP A 108 4.92 25.26 8.37
C ASP A 108 5.02 24.71 9.81
N GLY A 109 6.21 24.25 10.21
CA GLY A 109 6.40 23.62 11.51
C GLY A 109 5.64 22.28 11.61
N PHE A 110 5.46 21.81 12.84
CA PHE A 110 4.73 20.58 13.11
C PHE A 110 3.27 20.92 13.45
N GLN A 111 2.33 20.38 12.66
CA GLN A 111 0.91 20.73 12.76
C GLN A 111 0.05 19.46 12.72
N VAL A 112 -1.12 19.53 13.37
CA VAL A 112 -2.18 18.53 13.16
C VAL A 112 -2.69 18.67 11.71
N ARG A 113 -2.77 17.55 11.00
CA ARG A 113 -3.21 17.50 9.59
C ARG A 113 -4.58 16.90 9.43
N ASN A 114 -4.90 15.93 10.29
CA ASN A 114 -6.15 15.22 10.18
C ASN A 114 -6.59 14.70 11.55
N VAL A 115 -7.88 14.82 11.82
CA VAL A 115 -8.54 14.23 12.99
C VAL A 115 -9.74 13.45 12.49
N ARG A 116 -9.82 12.18 12.85
CA ARG A 116 -10.94 11.28 12.53
C ARG A 116 -11.59 10.79 13.81
N VAL A 117 -12.91 10.78 13.84
CA VAL A 117 -13.69 10.15 14.90
C VAL A 117 -14.75 9.29 14.24
N GLY A 118 -14.72 8.00 14.49
CA GLY A 118 -15.61 7.06 13.84
C GLY A 118 -16.28 6.12 14.84
N THR A 119 -17.47 5.67 14.44
CA THR A 119 -18.23 4.64 15.15
C THR A 119 -18.72 3.59 14.19
N GLY A 120 -18.91 2.38 14.66
CA GLY A 120 -19.42 1.30 13.86
C GLY A 120 -20.22 0.29 14.66
N TYR A 121 -21.02 -0.47 13.97
CA TYR A 121 -21.75 -1.62 14.49
C TYR A 121 -21.53 -2.81 13.57
N LEU A 122 -20.94 -3.88 14.09
CA LEU A 122 -20.77 -5.15 13.39
C LEU A 122 -21.61 -6.23 14.06
N HIS A 123 -22.60 -6.74 13.36
CA HIS A 123 -23.24 -8.01 13.70
C HIS A 123 -22.52 -9.12 12.93
N SER A 124 -21.82 -10.00 13.63
CA SER A 124 -21.08 -11.10 13.03
C SER A 124 -21.06 -12.29 13.98
N ASP A 125 -21.13 -13.50 13.40
CA ASP A 125 -21.05 -14.75 14.16
C ASP A 125 -19.67 -14.94 14.80
N ARG A 126 -18.62 -14.43 14.12
CA ARG A 126 -17.22 -14.49 14.62
C ARG A 126 -16.53 -13.14 14.49
N PHE A 127 -15.56 -12.90 15.37
CA PHE A 127 -14.70 -11.74 15.29
C PHE A 127 -13.67 -11.87 14.16
N SER A 128 -12.98 -13.02 14.11
CA SER A 128 -11.96 -13.32 13.10
C SER A 128 -11.94 -14.82 12.78
N TYR A 129 -11.19 -15.15 11.74
CA TYR A 129 -10.99 -16.50 11.25
C TYR A 129 -9.50 -16.73 11.05
N GLY A 130 -8.96 -17.81 11.64
CA GLY A 130 -7.57 -18.20 11.43
C GLY A 130 -7.30 -18.72 10.01
N ASP A 131 -6.12 -18.46 9.51
CA ASP A 131 -5.61 -19.12 8.32
C ASP A 131 -5.12 -20.54 8.65
N ARG A 132 -5.14 -21.45 7.68
CA ARG A 132 -4.76 -22.84 7.93
C ARG A 132 -3.26 -23.07 7.92
N ARG A 133 -2.52 -22.32 7.13
CA ARG A 133 -1.12 -22.59 6.84
C ARG A 133 -0.17 -21.51 7.38
N THR A 134 -0.68 -20.37 7.72
CA THR A 134 0.08 -19.23 8.30
C THR A 134 -0.46 -18.85 9.67
N ALA A 135 0.27 -18.02 10.41
CA ALA A 135 -0.18 -17.45 11.68
C ALA A 135 -1.08 -16.22 11.51
N SER A 136 -1.68 -16.04 10.34
CA SER A 136 -2.56 -14.90 10.09
C SER A 136 -4.02 -15.16 10.45
N GLU A 137 -4.70 -14.08 10.82
CA GLU A 137 -6.15 -14.05 10.97
C GLU A 137 -6.76 -13.03 10.01
N TRP A 138 -7.93 -13.34 9.49
CA TRP A 138 -8.70 -12.43 8.67
C TRP A 138 -10.11 -12.23 9.23
N ALA A 139 -10.75 -11.12 8.88
CA ALA A 139 -12.11 -10.78 9.28
C ALA A 139 -12.85 -10.12 8.11
N PRO A 140 -14.20 -10.27 8.02
CA PRO A 140 -15.00 -9.47 7.10
C PRO A 140 -14.81 -7.98 7.35
N PHE A 141 -14.79 -7.19 6.27
CA PHE A 141 -14.65 -5.73 6.33
C PHE A 141 -13.38 -5.27 7.04
N ALA A 142 -12.30 -6.06 7.01
CA ALA A 142 -11.03 -5.67 7.60
C ALA A 142 -10.59 -4.28 7.09
N GLY A 143 -10.15 -3.45 8.01
CA GLY A 143 -9.69 -2.10 7.72
C GLY A 143 -8.22 -2.04 7.33
N ASN A 144 -7.74 -0.83 7.12
CA ASN A 144 -6.32 -0.55 6.95
C ASN A 144 -5.56 -0.75 8.27
N ASN A 145 -4.24 -0.87 8.18
CA ASN A 145 -3.31 -0.95 9.32
C ASN A 145 -3.61 -2.07 10.34
N GLY A 146 -4.13 -3.21 9.85
CA GLY A 146 -4.45 -4.36 10.70
C GLY A 146 -5.71 -4.18 11.58
N HIS A 147 -6.52 -3.15 11.34
CA HIS A 147 -7.72 -2.92 12.14
C HIS A 147 -8.86 -3.83 11.71
N LYS A 148 -9.20 -4.79 12.57
CA LYS A 148 -10.42 -5.60 12.43
C LYS A 148 -11.60 -4.86 13.06
N LYS A 149 -12.79 -5.03 12.52
CA LYS A 149 -14.02 -4.43 13.08
C LYS A 149 -14.48 -5.24 14.27
N GLY A 150 -14.61 -4.59 15.45
CA GLY A 150 -15.15 -5.20 16.64
C GLY A 150 -16.66 -5.48 16.53
N ARG A 151 -17.11 -6.60 17.09
CA ARG A 151 -18.53 -6.98 17.10
C ARG A 151 -19.33 -6.06 18.01
N ASN A 152 -20.58 -5.82 17.64
CA ASN A 152 -21.47 -4.86 18.27
C ASN A 152 -20.96 -3.41 18.07
N GLY A 153 -21.07 -2.56 19.06
CA GLY A 153 -20.64 -1.17 18.95
C GLY A 153 -19.12 -1.01 19.02
N SER A 154 -18.57 -0.12 18.21
CA SER A 154 -17.16 0.30 18.26
C SER A 154 -17.05 1.81 18.13
N LEU A 155 -16.00 2.37 18.73
CA LEU A 155 -15.67 3.79 18.66
C LEU A 155 -14.15 3.92 18.48
N TYR A 156 -13.72 4.86 17.66
CA TYR A 156 -12.30 5.17 17.52
C TYR A 156 -12.06 6.64 17.20
N GLY A 157 -10.86 7.10 17.50
CA GLY A 157 -10.35 8.40 17.11
C GLY A 157 -8.91 8.28 16.65
N ASP A 158 -8.59 8.91 15.52
CA ASP A 158 -7.23 9.04 14.98
C ASP A 158 -6.83 10.50 14.96
N VAL A 159 -5.57 10.77 15.29
CA VAL A 159 -4.95 12.09 15.13
C VAL A 159 -3.65 11.93 14.36
N GLU A 160 -3.53 12.64 13.26
CA GLU A 160 -2.33 12.73 12.43
C GLU A 160 -1.73 14.11 12.54
N ALA A 161 -0.41 14.19 12.76
CA ALA A 161 0.34 15.43 12.72
C ALA A 161 1.63 15.22 11.93
N SER A 162 2.03 16.21 11.18
CA SER A 162 3.26 16.19 10.40
C SER A 162 3.79 17.62 10.20
N GLY A 163 5.06 17.71 9.81
CA GLY A 163 5.67 18.98 9.50
C GLY A 163 7.10 18.86 9.04
N ASN A 164 7.65 19.98 8.59
CA ASN A 164 9.00 20.10 8.09
C ASN A 164 9.84 20.98 9.04
N LEU A 165 11.08 20.57 9.25
CA LEU A 165 12.11 21.38 9.91
C LEU A 165 13.10 21.84 8.83
N GLY A 166 12.80 22.97 8.20
CA GLY A 166 13.54 23.46 7.05
C GLY A 166 13.37 22.59 5.81
N HIS A 167 14.41 22.52 4.95
CA HIS A 167 14.39 21.74 3.71
C HIS A 167 14.77 20.25 3.88
N GLU A 168 15.42 19.93 4.99
CA GLU A 168 16.19 18.68 5.11
C GLU A 168 15.52 17.62 5.97
N VAL A 169 14.56 17.98 6.81
CA VAL A 169 13.92 17.06 7.76
C VAL A 169 12.41 17.22 7.73
N ALA A 170 11.72 16.09 7.65
CA ALA A 170 10.28 15.99 7.82
C ALA A 170 9.95 14.95 8.90
N LEU A 171 8.86 15.16 9.59
CA LEU A 171 8.37 14.31 10.67
C LEU A 171 6.90 13.98 10.45
N GLY A 172 6.50 12.78 10.80
CA GLY A 172 5.09 12.38 10.83
C GLY A 172 4.80 11.53 12.05
N ILE A 173 3.61 11.71 12.62
CA ILE A 173 3.08 10.92 13.72
C ILE A 173 1.57 10.73 13.54
N ARG A 174 1.08 9.53 13.83
CA ARG A 174 -0.34 9.20 13.89
C ARG A 174 -0.62 8.32 15.08
N GLY A 175 -1.53 8.74 15.92
CA GLY A 175 -2.02 7.99 17.07
C GLY A 175 -3.47 7.61 16.90
N ARG A 176 -3.85 6.45 17.44
CA ARG A 176 -5.21 5.95 17.45
C ARG A 176 -5.61 5.54 18.87
N ALA A 177 -6.82 5.89 19.26
CA ALA A 177 -7.51 5.30 20.39
C ALA A 177 -8.78 4.61 19.89
N ALA A 178 -9.06 3.40 20.33
CA ALA A 178 -10.22 2.64 19.89
C ALA A 178 -10.82 1.86 21.05
N TRP A 179 -12.12 1.62 20.96
CA TRP A 179 -12.85 0.75 21.88
C TRP A 179 -13.86 -0.08 21.12
N ASP A 180 -13.90 -1.35 21.42
CA ASP A 180 -14.96 -2.26 21.01
C ASP A 180 -15.06 -3.43 22.00
N LYS A 181 -16.08 -4.26 21.83
CA LYS A 181 -16.34 -5.38 22.74
C LYS A 181 -15.28 -6.48 22.69
N ASP A 182 -14.65 -6.70 21.53
CA ASP A 182 -13.73 -7.81 21.31
C ASP A 182 -12.28 -7.44 21.69
N ASN A 183 -11.90 -6.16 21.57
CA ASN A 183 -10.55 -5.66 21.84
C ASN A 183 -10.48 -4.73 23.07
N GLU A 184 -11.62 -4.42 23.69
CA GLU A 184 -11.72 -3.46 24.81
C GLU A 184 -11.16 -2.08 24.41
N GLY A 185 -10.62 -1.33 25.36
CA GLY A 185 -9.98 -0.04 25.13
C GLY A 185 -8.52 -0.20 24.71
N THR A 186 -8.14 0.29 23.56
CA THR A 186 -6.77 0.25 23.05
C THR A 186 -6.29 1.66 22.68
N ALA A 187 -4.99 1.90 22.87
CA ALA A 187 -4.32 3.08 22.35
C ALA A 187 -3.04 2.61 21.63
N SER A 188 -2.85 3.06 20.42
CA SER A 188 -1.73 2.64 19.57
C SER A 188 -1.06 3.83 18.89
N LEU A 189 0.26 3.75 18.76
CA LEU A 189 1.02 4.57 17.85
C LEU A 189 0.99 3.89 16.47
N GLU A 190 0.20 4.46 15.55
CA GLU A 190 0.06 3.90 14.21
C GLU A 190 1.30 4.20 13.37
N GLU A 191 1.69 5.46 13.31
CA GLU A 191 2.86 5.89 12.57
C GLU A 191 3.70 6.87 13.41
N ALA A 192 5.01 6.77 13.31
CA ALA A 192 5.96 7.74 13.84
C ALA A 192 7.29 7.58 13.11
N TYR A 193 7.68 8.57 12.31
CA TYR A 193 8.87 8.50 11.49
C TYR A 193 9.56 9.85 11.36
N VAL A 194 10.84 9.77 11.07
CA VAL A 194 11.67 10.89 10.63
C VAL A 194 12.15 10.61 9.21
N LYS A 195 12.13 11.63 8.38
CA LYS A 195 12.61 11.62 7.00
C LYS A 195 13.65 12.72 6.81
N THR A 196 14.75 12.39 6.16
CA THR A 196 15.81 13.34 5.80
C THR A 196 16.31 13.05 4.41
N ARG A 197 17.17 13.92 3.84
CA ARG A 197 17.73 13.68 2.53
C ARG A 197 19.23 13.92 2.44
N THR A 198 19.84 13.24 1.46
CA THR A 198 21.22 13.47 1.03
C THR A 198 21.28 13.41 -0.50
N GLY A 199 21.48 14.53 -1.14
CA GLY A 199 21.41 14.60 -2.60
C GLY A 199 20.03 14.24 -3.14
N ALA A 200 19.96 13.24 -3.99
CA ALA A 200 18.70 12.73 -4.55
C ALA A 200 18.00 11.70 -3.64
N TRP A 201 18.68 11.21 -2.62
CA TRP A 201 18.18 10.16 -1.72
C TRP A 201 17.41 10.74 -0.53
N ALA A 202 16.26 10.16 -0.23
CA ALA A 202 15.58 10.31 1.03
C ALA A 202 15.83 9.08 1.91
N TRP A 203 16.00 9.31 3.19
CA TRP A 203 16.19 8.33 4.24
C TRP A 203 15.09 8.48 5.25
N GLU A 204 14.40 7.40 5.54
CA GLU A 204 13.34 7.39 6.54
C GLU A 204 13.63 6.35 7.62
N ALA A 205 13.29 6.66 8.85
CA ALA A 205 13.38 5.71 9.95
C ALA A 205 12.17 5.87 10.87
N GLY A 206 11.52 4.76 11.20
CA GLY A 206 10.37 4.75 12.09
C GLY A 206 9.29 3.78 11.66
N LYS A 207 8.13 3.92 12.30
CA LYS A 207 6.95 3.10 12.06
C LYS A 207 6.06 3.77 11.02
N GLN A 208 5.77 3.07 9.91
CA GLN A 208 4.97 3.62 8.83
C GLN A 208 4.26 2.52 8.03
N ALA A 209 3.05 2.81 7.56
CA ALA A 209 2.34 1.99 6.61
C ALA A 209 2.91 2.19 5.20
N MET A 210 3.11 1.07 4.49
CA MET A 210 3.63 1.05 3.12
C MET A 210 2.84 0.05 2.29
N THR A 211 2.72 0.32 0.99
CA THR A 211 2.16 -0.66 0.05
C THR A 211 2.97 -0.74 -1.23
N TRP A 212 3.22 -1.95 -1.72
CA TRP A 212 3.89 -2.21 -3.00
C TRP A 212 3.02 -3.12 -3.86
N GLY A 213 2.66 -2.64 -5.04
CA GLY A 213 1.82 -3.31 -6.03
C GLY A 213 0.84 -2.36 -6.71
N GLN A 214 0.02 -2.89 -7.61
CA GLN A 214 -0.91 -2.13 -8.46
C GLN A 214 -2.38 -2.35 -8.10
N GLY A 215 -2.66 -3.26 -7.16
CA GLY A 215 -4.00 -3.72 -6.87
C GLY A 215 -4.90 -2.65 -6.24
N ALA A 216 -6.18 -2.72 -6.52
CA ALA A 216 -7.21 -1.86 -5.94
C ALA A 216 -7.82 -2.45 -4.66
N SER A 217 -7.83 -3.78 -4.50
CA SER A 217 -8.36 -4.49 -3.32
C SER A 217 -7.29 -5.11 -2.43
N GLY A 218 -6.03 -4.81 -2.67
CA GLY A 218 -4.86 -5.32 -1.96
C GLY A 218 -3.68 -5.50 -2.92
N ASN A 219 -2.50 -5.87 -2.41
CA ASN A 219 -1.29 -6.10 -3.19
C ASN A 219 -0.66 -7.43 -2.79
N LEU A 220 -0.03 -8.13 -3.74
CA LEU A 220 0.56 -9.44 -3.49
C LEU A 220 1.85 -9.38 -2.67
N LEU A 221 2.63 -8.28 -2.74
CA LEU A 221 3.89 -8.17 -1.99
C LEU A 221 3.71 -7.51 -0.63
N LEU A 222 3.20 -6.28 -0.62
CA LEU A 222 3.07 -5.49 0.59
C LEU A 222 1.73 -4.77 0.56
N GLY A 223 0.81 -5.23 1.39
CA GLY A 223 -0.56 -4.71 1.51
C GLY A 223 -0.71 -3.76 2.69
N ASN A 224 -1.84 -3.06 2.76
CA ASN A 224 -2.20 -2.21 3.90
C ASN A 224 -3.14 -2.92 4.89
N GLY A 225 -3.24 -4.24 4.82
CA GLY A 225 -4.04 -5.04 5.75
C GLY A 225 -3.35 -5.35 7.08
N MET A 226 -2.05 -5.10 7.19
CA MET A 226 -1.24 -5.34 8.39
C MET A 226 -1.00 -4.05 9.19
N LYS A 227 -0.60 -4.18 10.44
CA LYS A 227 -0.10 -3.06 11.24
C LYS A 227 1.12 -2.41 10.57
N PRO A 228 1.28 -1.06 10.69
CA PRO A 228 2.46 -0.38 10.17
C PRO A 228 3.75 -0.95 10.75
N LEU A 229 4.73 -1.19 9.88
CA LEU A 229 6.01 -1.83 10.21
C LEU A 229 7.05 -0.76 10.60
N THR A 230 7.89 -1.08 11.59
CA THR A 230 9.06 -0.25 11.91
C THR A 230 10.20 -0.59 10.98
N THR A 231 10.67 0.40 10.21
CA THR A 231 11.66 0.22 9.15
C THR A 231 12.71 1.33 9.13
N ILE A 232 13.83 1.01 8.50
CA ILE A 232 14.75 1.99 7.92
C ILE A 232 14.58 1.90 6.41
N GLN A 233 14.42 3.03 5.74
CA GLN A 233 14.17 3.10 4.30
C GLN A 233 15.18 4.02 3.61
N ALA A 234 15.52 3.67 2.38
CA ALA A 234 16.24 4.51 1.45
C ALA A 234 15.49 4.51 0.11
N HIS A 235 15.12 5.68 -0.37
CA HIS A 235 14.42 5.80 -1.65
C HIS A 235 14.84 7.09 -2.37
N LEU A 236 14.54 7.20 -3.65
CA LEU A 236 14.69 8.48 -4.32
C LEU A 236 13.66 9.47 -3.76
N ASN A 237 14.10 10.67 -3.42
CA ASN A 237 13.19 11.72 -2.93
C ASN A 237 12.15 12.12 -3.99
N GLU A 238 12.53 12.00 -5.24
CA GLU A 238 11.70 12.19 -6.43
C GLU A 238 12.19 11.26 -7.54
N PRO A 239 11.32 10.77 -8.44
CA PRO A 239 11.75 10.04 -9.61
C PRO A 239 12.73 10.86 -10.46
N ILE A 240 13.74 10.22 -10.97
CA ILE A 240 14.78 10.86 -11.80
C ILE A 240 14.65 10.44 -13.25
N GLN A 241 15.01 11.35 -14.17
CA GLN A 241 15.08 11.02 -15.59
C GLN A 241 16.37 10.28 -15.90
N ALA A 242 16.27 9.04 -16.41
CA ALA A 242 17.44 8.26 -16.81
C ALA A 242 18.20 8.94 -17.93
N GLY A 243 19.53 8.95 -17.83
CA GLY A 243 20.43 9.59 -18.79
C GLY A 243 21.28 8.61 -19.60
N GLY A 244 22.04 9.12 -20.58
CA GLY A 244 22.98 8.33 -21.37
C GLY A 244 22.31 7.17 -22.12
N PHE A 245 22.90 5.98 -22.07
CA PHE A 245 22.36 4.77 -22.70
C PHE A 245 21.09 4.24 -22.00
N LEU A 246 20.81 4.66 -20.76
CA LEU A 246 19.63 4.27 -19.99
C LEU A 246 18.40 5.14 -20.29
N LYS A 247 18.46 6.11 -21.19
CA LYS A 247 17.31 6.98 -21.53
C LYS A 247 16.02 6.22 -21.88
N PHE A 248 16.13 5.01 -22.37
CA PHE A 248 14.99 4.16 -22.70
C PHE A 248 14.15 3.74 -21.47
N LEU A 249 14.72 3.82 -20.26
CA LEU A 249 14.00 3.56 -19.01
C LEU A 249 13.03 4.70 -18.65
N GLY A 250 13.22 5.90 -19.22
CA GLY A 250 12.40 7.07 -18.90
C GLY A 250 12.65 7.57 -17.49
N GLN A 251 11.59 7.77 -16.72
CA GLN A 251 11.69 8.07 -15.31
C GLN A 251 12.00 6.80 -14.53
N VAL A 252 12.85 6.95 -13.50
CA VAL A 252 13.27 5.86 -12.63
C VAL A 252 13.02 6.27 -11.19
N ASP A 253 12.42 5.38 -10.41
CA ASP A 253 12.28 5.51 -8.97
C ASP A 253 12.82 4.26 -8.28
N PHE A 254 13.35 4.42 -7.08
CA PHE A 254 13.93 3.32 -6.31
C PHE A 254 13.49 3.40 -4.86
N HIS A 255 13.11 2.26 -4.29
CA HIS A 255 12.76 2.08 -2.90
C HIS A 255 13.47 0.87 -2.30
N GLY A 256 14.06 1.04 -1.14
CA GLY A 256 14.60 -0.03 -0.33
C GLY A 256 14.20 0.15 1.12
N PHE A 257 13.90 -0.94 1.81
CA PHE A 257 13.65 -0.90 3.24
C PHE A 257 14.17 -2.15 3.94
N TYR A 258 14.47 -1.99 5.22
CA TYR A 258 14.71 -3.08 6.15
C TYR A 258 13.87 -2.87 7.41
N GLY A 259 13.15 -3.92 7.82
CA GLY A 259 12.35 -3.96 9.04
C GLY A 259 12.59 -5.25 9.81
N ARG A 260 12.00 -5.34 11.00
CA ARG A 260 11.97 -6.57 11.79
C ARG A 260 10.54 -6.95 12.12
N LEU A 261 10.25 -8.22 12.00
CA LEU A 261 8.98 -8.81 12.37
C LEU A 261 8.89 -9.08 13.88
N ASP A 262 7.82 -9.71 14.31
CA ASP A 262 7.47 -9.92 15.71
C ASP A 262 8.56 -10.67 16.50
N GLY A 263 8.61 -10.41 17.81
CA GLY A 263 9.57 -11.00 18.72
C GLY A 263 9.13 -12.29 19.40
N ASP A 264 7.96 -12.81 19.05
CA ASP A 264 7.29 -13.98 19.64
C ASP A 264 6.93 -15.06 18.59
N ARG A 265 7.39 -14.88 17.33
CA ARG A 265 7.13 -15.82 16.23
C ARG A 265 7.51 -17.28 16.55
N ALA A 266 8.65 -17.48 17.22
CA ALA A 266 9.09 -18.82 17.57
C ALA A 266 8.15 -19.47 18.61
N ALA A 267 7.64 -18.69 19.56
CA ALA A 267 6.67 -19.16 20.59
C ALA A 267 5.31 -19.44 19.96
N ASP A 268 4.84 -18.57 19.09
CA ASP A 268 3.57 -18.71 18.37
C ASP A 268 3.59 -19.94 17.45
N ALA A 269 4.66 -20.11 16.66
CA ALA A 269 4.85 -21.30 15.83
C ALA A 269 4.90 -22.57 16.67
N ALA A 270 5.64 -22.58 17.78
CA ALA A 270 5.75 -23.75 18.65
C ALA A 270 4.41 -24.16 19.26
N ALA A 271 3.50 -23.23 19.56
CA ALA A 271 2.15 -23.51 20.06
C ALA A 271 1.32 -24.33 19.06
N TRP A 272 1.65 -24.27 17.77
CA TRP A 272 1.04 -25.02 16.69
C TRP A 272 1.88 -26.21 16.17
N GLY A 273 2.98 -26.54 16.88
CA GLY A 273 3.93 -27.59 16.45
C GLY A 273 4.73 -27.21 15.21
N ARG A 274 4.91 -25.93 14.97
CA ARG A 274 5.65 -25.32 13.84
C ARG A 274 7.00 -24.77 14.31
N LYS A 275 7.80 -24.29 13.37
CA LYS A 275 9.10 -23.64 13.62
C LYS A 275 9.13 -22.27 12.96
N ASP A 276 9.58 -21.24 13.70
CA ASP A 276 9.86 -19.92 13.19
C ASP A 276 10.98 -19.24 14.01
N TYR A 277 11.32 -18.01 13.68
CA TYR A 277 12.39 -17.26 14.32
C TYR A 277 11.92 -15.87 14.74
N ASP A 278 12.16 -15.55 16.01
CA ASP A 278 11.87 -14.22 16.56
C ASP A 278 12.70 -13.14 15.86
N HIS A 279 12.09 -11.98 15.65
CA HIS A 279 12.73 -10.85 15.01
C HIS A 279 13.35 -11.15 13.63
N ALA A 280 12.72 -12.01 12.84
CA ALA A 280 13.10 -12.21 11.45
C ALA A 280 13.13 -10.87 10.72
N GLY A 281 14.15 -10.66 9.87
CA GLY A 281 14.28 -9.46 9.06
C GLY A 281 13.33 -9.50 7.86
N LEU A 282 12.82 -8.34 7.48
CA LEU A 282 12.10 -8.14 6.22
C LEU A 282 12.85 -7.09 5.41
N LEU A 283 13.44 -7.50 4.28
CA LEU A 283 14.20 -6.64 3.38
C LEU A 283 13.48 -6.51 2.05
N GLY A 284 13.15 -5.30 1.65
CA GLY A 284 12.51 -5.02 0.36
C GLY A 284 13.36 -4.15 -0.54
N LEU A 285 13.40 -4.48 -1.82
CA LEU A 285 14.02 -3.69 -2.89
C LEU A 285 13.03 -3.56 -4.04
N ARG A 286 12.85 -2.33 -4.54
CA ARG A 286 11.95 -2.03 -5.65
C ARG A 286 12.57 -1.00 -6.58
N LEU A 287 12.41 -1.23 -7.89
CA LEU A 287 12.77 -0.32 -8.97
C LEU A 287 11.55 -0.11 -9.86
N ASP A 288 11.08 1.13 -9.97
CA ASP A 288 10.06 1.52 -10.92
C ASP A 288 10.69 2.24 -12.11
N VAL A 289 10.27 1.90 -13.32
CA VAL A 289 10.66 2.58 -14.55
C VAL A 289 9.42 3.01 -15.33
N THR A 290 9.47 4.21 -15.91
CA THR A 290 8.39 4.77 -16.72
C THR A 290 8.95 5.16 -18.09
N PRO A 291 9.15 4.17 -19.01
CA PRO A 291 9.74 4.40 -20.33
C PRO A 291 8.90 5.34 -21.20
N ALA A 292 7.61 5.36 -20.97
CA ALA A 292 6.67 6.22 -21.65
C ALA A 292 5.55 6.63 -20.68
N SER A 293 4.92 7.77 -20.91
CA SER A 293 3.83 8.27 -20.04
C SER A 293 2.66 7.29 -19.87
N TRP A 294 2.45 6.44 -20.86
CA TRP A 294 1.40 5.43 -20.85
C TRP A 294 1.80 4.10 -20.19
N PHE A 295 3.08 3.89 -19.83
CA PHE A 295 3.54 2.61 -19.30
C PHE A 295 4.49 2.78 -18.11
N THR A 296 4.21 2.10 -17.01
CA THR A 296 5.09 1.95 -15.84
C THR A 296 5.31 0.46 -15.57
N LEU A 297 6.54 0.08 -15.27
CA LEU A 297 6.94 -1.26 -14.85
C LEU A 297 7.66 -1.16 -13.51
N GLY A 298 7.18 -1.90 -12.51
CA GLY A 298 7.82 -2.10 -11.22
C GLY A 298 8.49 -3.46 -11.16
N MET A 299 9.69 -3.52 -10.62
CA MET A 299 10.41 -4.76 -10.32
C MET A 299 10.70 -4.77 -8.82
N SER A 300 10.31 -5.83 -8.14
CA SER A 300 10.43 -5.90 -6.68
C SER A 300 10.94 -7.25 -6.23
N ARG A 301 11.70 -7.25 -5.13
CA ARG A 301 12.05 -8.42 -4.35
C ARG A 301 11.88 -8.08 -2.88
N ILE A 302 11.16 -8.91 -2.15
CA ILE A 302 11.07 -8.85 -0.69
C ILE A 302 11.58 -10.17 -0.15
N SER A 303 12.39 -10.11 0.90
CA SER A 303 13.01 -11.27 1.54
C SER A 303 12.68 -11.29 3.02
N LEU A 304 12.16 -12.41 3.48
CA LEU A 304 12.08 -12.77 4.88
C LEU A 304 13.36 -13.50 5.25
N LEU A 305 14.14 -13.01 6.22
CA LEU A 305 15.51 -13.49 6.43
C LEU A 305 15.99 -13.43 7.89
N GLY A 306 16.84 -14.37 8.26
CA GLY A 306 17.51 -14.37 9.56
C GLY A 306 16.57 -14.62 10.73
N GLY A 307 16.73 -13.85 11.79
CA GLY A 307 16.06 -14.00 13.08
C GLY A 307 16.95 -14.56 14.18
N HIS A 308 16.47 -14.59 15.42
CA HIS A 308 17.23 -15.11 16.54
C HIS A 308 17.56 -16.60 16.33
N GLY A 309 18.86 -16.93 16.35
CA GLY A 309 19.35 -18.29 16.12
C GLY A 309 19.46 -18.70 14.63
N ASN A 310 19.10 -17.82 13.70
CA ASN A 310 19.19 -18.05 12.24
C ASN A 310 19.98 -16.91 11.53
N GLY A 311 20.97 -16.31 12.18
CA GLY A 311 21.73 -15.17 11.61
C GLY A 311 22.41 -15.52 10.28
N LEU A 312 22.45 -14.54 9.36
CA LEU A 312 23.17 -14.65 8.10
C LEU A 312 24.64 -14.26 8.28
N ASP A 313 25.55 -15.06 7.73
CA ASP A 313 26.96 -14.71 7.61
C ASP A 313 27.27 -14.03 6.27
N SER A 314 28.54 -13.66 6.03
CA SER A 314 28.95 -12.97 4.80
C SER A 314 28.75 -13.82 3.54
N HIS A 315 28.84 -15.15 3.67
CA HIS A 315 28.63 -16.08 2.59
C HIS A 315 27.13 -16.19 2.24
N ASP A 316 26.26 -16.21 3.25
CA ASP A 316 24.81 -16.18 3.08
C ASP A 316 24.39 -14.89 2.36
N TRP A 317 24.91 -13.73 2.75
CA TRP A 317 24.66 -12.45 2.06
C TRP A 317 25.13 -12.45 0.61
N GLY A 318 26.29 -13.08 0.33
CA GLY A 318 26.76 -13.29 -1.04
C GLY A 318 25.77 -14.10 -1.85
N LYS A 319 25.29 -15.23 -1.33
CA LYS A 319 24.29 -16.09 -1.99
C LYS A 319 22.95 -15.37 -2.18
N TRP A 320 22.46 -14.68 -1.16
CA TRP A 320 21.24 -13.90 -1.24
C TRP A 320 21.31 -12.88 -2.38
N THR A 321 22.43 -12.18 -2.55
CA THR A 321 22.62 -11.20 -3.63
C THR A 321 22.47 -11.83 -5.02
N TYR A 322 22.94 -13.07 -5.19
CA TYR A 322 22.82 -13.80 -6.46
C TYR A 322 21.52 -14.60 -6.59
N GLY A 323 20.62 -14.52 -5.63
CA GLY A 323 19.35 -15.26 -5.65
C GLY A 323 19.54 -16.77 -5.54
N HIS A 324 20.52 -17.25 -4.79
CA HIS A 324 20.85 -18.68 -4.70
C HIS A 324 20.41 -19.23 -3.35
N ASN A 325 19.23 -19.85 -3.31
CA ASN A 325 18.63 -20.43 -2.09
C ASN A 325 18.60 -21.97 -2.11
N ALA A 326 19.51 -22.61 -2.83
CA ALA A 326 19.49 -24.06 -3.08
C ALA A 326 20.27 -24.89 -2.05
N ASP A 327 20.59 -24.37 -0.88
CA ASP A 327 21.38 -25.09 0.13
C ASP A 327 20.51 -25.59 1.29
N SER A 328 21.00 -26.64 1.95
CA SER A 328 20.41 -27.25 3.15
C SER A 328 20.22 -26.33 4.36
N ARG A 329 20.64 -25.06 4.28
CA ARG A 329 20.53 -24.08 5.36
C ARG A 329 19.31 -23.18 5.30
N ASP A 330 18.76 -22.95 4.13
CA ASP A 330 17.48 -22.29 3.87
C ASP A 330 17.16 -21.13 4.86
N LYS A 331 18.03 -20.08 4.83
CA LYS A 331 18.00 -19.01 5.84
C LYS A 331 17.16 -17.79 5.46
N TRP A 332 16.59 -17.80 4.29
CA TRP A 332 15.68 -16.73 3.81
C TRP A 332 14.64 -17.31 2.89
N ASP A 333 13.58 -16.57 2.76
CA ASP A 333 12.48 -16.78 1.84
C ASP A 333 12.27 -15.53 0.99
N ASP A 334 12.11 -15.68 -0.31
CA ASP A 334 12.07 -14.59 -1.27
C ASP A 334 10.80 -14.61 -2.09
N ILE A 335 10.12 -13.46 -2.17
CA ILE A 335 9.13 -13.21 -3.21
C ILE A 335 9.65 -12.11 -4.13
N GLY A 336 9.74 -12.39 -5.43
CA GLY A 336 10.24 -11.45 -6.42
C GLY A 336 9.51 -11.53 -7.75
N GLY A 337 9.50 -10.41 -8.48
CA GLY A 337 8.85 -10.33 -9.78
C GLY A 337 8.59 -8.92 -10.21
N PHE A 338 7.48 -8.71 -10.89
CA PHE A 338 7.15 -7.43 -11.48
C PHE A 338 5.65 -7.11 -11.40
N ASP A 339 5.37 -5.83 -11.48
CA ASP A 339 4.04 -5.27 -11.70
C ASP A 339 4.08 -4.21 -12.80
N PHE A 340 2.95 -3.91 -13.37
CA PHE A 340 2.87 -2.94 -14.45
C PHE A 340 1.55 -2.18 -14.46
N ARG A 341 1.58 -1.00 -15.08
CA ARG A 341 0.38 -0.24 -15.43
C ARG A 341 0.49 0.34 -16.83
N VAL A 342 -0.53 0.05 -17.64
CA VAL A 342 -0.72 0.60 -19.00
C VAL A 342 -1.85 1.62 -18.95
N ARG A 343 -1.60 2.84 -19.35
CA ARG A 343 -2.55 3.96 -19.34
C ARG A 343 -2.91 4.34 -20.76
N LEU A 344 -4.12 3.99 -21.18
CA LEU A 344 -4.69 4.39 -22.45
C LEU A 344 -5.83 5.38 -22.22
N PRO A 345 -6.20 6.19 -23.21
CA PRO A 345 -7.34 7.09 -23.09
C PRO A 345 -8.63 6.35 -22.68
N GLY A 346 -9.15 6.68 -21.52
CA GLY A 346 -10.39 6.09 -20.98
C GLY A 346 -10.27 4.69 -20.36
N VAL A 347 -9.08 4.06 -20.38
CA VAL A 347 -8.86 2.76 -19.77
C VAL A 347 -7.44 2.59 -19.27
N GLN A 348 -7.27 1.99 -18.10
CA GLN A 348 -5.98 1.55 -17.59
C GLN A 348 -6.01 0.05 -17.31
N PHE A 349 -4.97 -0.65 -17.72
CA PHE A 349 -4.73 -2.04 -17.34
C PHE A 349 -3.59 -2.08 -16.34
N PHE A 350 -3.71 -2.94 -15.35
CA PHE A 350 -2.65 -3.16 -14.37
C PHE A 350 -2.53 -4.64 -14.01
N GLY A 351 -1.36 -5.03 -13.56
CA GLY A 351 -1.12 -6.38 -13.12
C GLY A 351 0.09 -6.51 -12.23
N GLU A 352 0.11 -7.61 -11.49
CA GLU A 352 1.19 -8.07 -10.63
C GLU A 352 1.48 -9.52 -10.97
N MET A 353 2.75 -9.89 -11.05
CA MET A 353 3.20 -11.25 -11.27
C MET A 353 4.49 -11.46 -10.48
N TYR A 354 4.37 -12.21 -9.40
CA TYR A 354 5.46 -12.52 -8.48
C TYR A 354 5.60 -14.01 -8.29
N GLY A 355 6.83 -14.45 -8.09
CA GLY A 355 7.13 -15.83 -7.78
C GLY A 355 7.77 -15.94 -6.41
N GLU A 356 7.37 -16.96 -5.69
CA GLU A 356 7.96 -17.47 -4.46
C GLU A 356 8.67 -18.76 -4.77
N ASP A 357 9.75 -19.05 -4.09
CA ASP A 357 10.61 -20.20 -4.33
C ASP A 357 11.22 -20.29 -5.76
N GLN A 358 12.22 -21.14 -5.91
CA GLN A 358 12.91 -21.33 -7.17
C GLN A 358 13.09 -22.82 -7.49
N ALA A 359 12.62 -23.23 -8.66
CA ALA A 359 12.99 -24.49 -9.28
C ALA A 359 13.85 -24.21 -10.52
N HIS A 360 15.08 -24.75 -10.53
CA HIS A 360 16.03 -24.61 -11.65
C HIS A 360 16.34 -23.14 -12.04
N GLY A 361 16.33 -22.23 -11.06
CA GLY A 361 16.63 -20.82 -11.27
C GLY A 361 15.49 -19.99 -11.85
N MET A 362 14.27 -20.54 -11.86
CA MET A 362 13.04 -19.81 -12.21
C MET A 362 12.07 -19.91 -11.04
N PRO A 363 11.25 -18.86 -10.77
CA PRO A 363 10.20 -18.95 -9.77
C PRO A 363 9.27 -20.11 -10.05
N SER A 364 8.91 -20.88 -9.02
CA SER A 364 8.07 -22.09 -9.14
C SER A 364 6.65 -21.86 -8.66
N ASP A 365 6.47 -21.06 -7.64
CA ASP A 365 5.18 -20.77 -7.03
C ASP A 365 4.76 -19.33 -7.34
N TRP A 366 3.63 -19.21 -8.04
CA TRP A 366 3.22 -17.95 -8.61
C TRP A 366 2.00 -17.36 -7.92
N GLY A 367 2.10 -16.06 -7.59
CA GLY A 367 0.97 -15.19 -7.34
C GLY A 367 0.80 -14.21 -8.49
N TYR A 368 -0.42 -14.00 -8.95
CA TYR A 368 -0.70 -13.00 -9.99
C TYR A 368 -2.02 -12.27 -9.73
N ARG A 369 -2.04 -11.04 -10.19
CA ARG A 369 -3.20 -10.14 -10.18
C ARG A 369 -3.30 -9.46 -11.53
N GLY A 370 -4.51 -9.26 -12.01
CA GLY A 370 -4.78 -8.47 -13.20
C GLY A 370 -6.07 -7.68 -13.04
N GLY A 371 -6.07 -6.46 -13.53
CA GLY A 371 -7.24 -5.60 -13.40
C GLY A 371 -7.35 -4.54 -14.50
N VAL A 372 -8.51 -3.94 -14.54
CA VAL A 372 -8.86 -2.83 -15.41
C VAL A 372 -9.47 -1.70 -14.60
N TYR A 373 -9.07 -0.47 -14.88
CA TYR A 373 -9.68 0.74 -14.37
C TYR A 373 -10.26 1.55 -15.53
N LEU A 374 -11.55 1.81 -15.49
CA LEU A 374 -12.28 2.65 -16.42
C LEU A 374 -12.61 3.97 -15.71
N PRO A 375 -11.76 5.00 -15.83
CA PRO A 375 -11.91 6.27 -15.11
C PRO A 375 -13.11 7.08 -15.59
N GLN A 376 -13.67 6.75 -16.77
CA GLN A 376 -14.69 7.54 -17.45
C GLN A 376 -15.72 6.62 -18.10
N LEU A 377 -16.70 6.13 -17.33
CA LEU A 377 -17.84 5.41 -17.87
C LEU A 377 -18.88 6.35 -18.50
N THR A 378 -18.97 7.58 -18.03
CA THR A 378 -19.80 8.65 -18.57
C THR A 378 -18.94 9.71 -19.22
N ARG A 379 -19.50 10.54 -20.11
CA ARG A 379 -18.75 11.57 -20.84
C ARG A 379 -18.01 12.56 -19.94
N ASP A 380 -18.61 12.90 -18.80
CA ASP A 380 -18.04 13.77 -17.77
C ASP A 380 -17.16 13.02 -16.76
N GLY A 381 -17.07 11.68 -16.86
CA GLY A 381 -16.32 10.84 -15.94
C GLY A 381 -16.91 10.78 -14.53
N SER A 382 -18.16 11.19 -14.32
CA SER A 382 -18.82 11.14 -13.01
C SER A 382 -19.03 9.72 -12.49
N TRP A 383 -18.86 8.71 -13.34
CA TRP A 383 -18.83 7.30 -12.99
C TRP A 383 -17.51 6.66 -13.39
N ASP A 384 -16.94 5.86 -12.51
CA ASP A 384 -15.82 4.99 -12.82
C ASP A 384 -16.05 3.55 -12.37
N LEU A 385 -15.21 2.65 -12.87
CA LEU A 385 -15.22 1.24 -12.50
C LEU A 385 -13.79 0.73 -12.41
N VAL A 386 -13.51 -0.02 -11.37
CA VAL A 386 -12.35 -0.91 -11.29
C VAL A 386 -12.83 -2.35 -11.14
N ALA A 387 -12.20 -3.26 -11.87
CA ALA A 387 -12.41 -4.69 -11.72
C ALA A 387 -11.07 -5.41 -11.75
N GLU A 388 -10.88 -6.38 -10.87
CA GLU A 388 -9.66 -7.16 -10.79
C GLU A 388 -9.91 -8.59 -10.35
N MET A 389 -8.97 -9.48 -10.71
CA MET A 389 -8.85 -10.81 -10.14
C MET A 389 -7.43 -11.02 -9.63
N ALA A 390 -7.31 -11.83 -8.57
CA ALA A 390 -6.03 -12.28 -8.05
C ALA A 390 -6.07 -13.79 -7.79
N HIS A 391 -4.90 -14.40 -7.89
CA HIS A 391 -4.70 -15.83 -7.63
C HIS A 391 -3.35 -16.03 -6.94
N THR A 392 -3.33 -16.97 -5.98
CA THR A 392 -2.11 -17.45 -5.34
C THR A 392 -2.09 -18.97 -5.36
N ASN A 393 -0.87 -19.52 -5.46
CA ASN A 393 -0.62 -20.95 -5.39
C ASN A 393 -0.76 -21.45 -3.93
N GLN A 394 -0.77 -22.77 -3.75
CA GLN A 394 -0.90 -23.42 -2.45
C GLN A 394 0.29 -23.16 -1.51
N ASP A 395 1.48 -22.96 -2.02
CA ASP A 395 2.69 -22.73 -1.24
C ASP A 395 3.05 -21.23 -1.13
N TRP A 396 2.19 -20.35 -1.64
CA TRP A 396 2.32 -18.89 -1.53
C TRP A 396 2.25 -18.41 -0.09
N TYR A 397 3.18 -17.55 0.34
CA TYR A 397 3.33 -17.05 1.72
C TYR A 397 3.68 -18.12 2.76
N VAL A 398 4.09 -19.31 2.35
CA VAL A 398 4.37 -20.43 3.25
C VAL A 398 5.77 -20.96 2.98
N HIS A 399 6.59 -21.05 4.02
CA HIS A 399 7.97 -21.49 3.89
C HIS A 399 8.34 -22.54 4.94
N GLY A 400 9.25 -23.47 4.60
CA GLY A 400 9.67 -24.55 5.49
C GLY A 400 10.42 -24.07 6.73
N THR A 401 11.11 -22.94 6.63
CA THR A 401 11.92 -22.34 7.69
C THR A 401 11.15 -21.34 8.51
N TYR A 402 10.25 -20.56 7.88
CA TYR A 402 9.41 -19.51 8.50
C TYR A 402 7.95 -19.96 8.46
N GLN A 403 7.59 -20.89 9.37
CA GLN A 403 6.30 -21.60 9.27
C GLN A 403 5.08 -20.80 9.75
N ASP A 404 5.28 -19.63 10.38
CA ASP A 404 4.20 -18.65 10.57
C ASP A 404 3.85 -17.93 9.27
N GLY A 405 4.71 -18.08 8.25
CA GLY A 405 4.51 -17.53 6.93
C GLY A 405 4.82 -16.02 6.85
N TRP A 406 4.36 -15.40 5.78
CA TRP A 406 4.52 -13.97 5.50
C TRP A 406 3.56 -13.12 6.33
N THR A 407 3.78 -13.08 7.64
CA THR A 407 2.88 -12.45 8.60
C THR A 407 3.60 -11.44 9.49
N TYR A 408 2.84 -10.47 9.98
CA TYR A 408 3.25 -9.51 11.00
C TYR A 408 2.08 -9.19 11.93
N SER A 409 2.26 -9.38 13.24
CA SER A 409 1.23 -9.15 14.27
C SER A 409 -0.11 -9.84 13.97
N GLY A 410 -0.07 -11.06 13.46
CA GLY A 410 -1.25 -11.84 13.12
C GLY A 410 -1.95 -11.44 11.81
N ASP A 411 -1.37 -10.51 11.02
CA ASP A 411 -1.90 -10.11 9.73
C ASP A 411 -0.96 -10.53 8.59
N MET A 412 -1.51 -10.75 7.39
CA MET A 412 -0.73 -11.06 6.21
C MET A 412 0.04 -9.82 5.73
N LEU A 413 1.34 -9.94 5.42
CA LEU A 413 2.17 -8.86 4.87
C LEU A 413 1.67 -8.38 3.50
N GLY A 414 1.22 -9.29 2.66
CA GLY A 414 0.65 -9.01 1.35
C GLY A 414 -0.88 -8.99 1.35
N ASP A 415 -1.48 -9.69 0.40
CA ASP A 415 -2.94 -9.77 0.31
C ASP A 415 -3.51 -10.77 1.35
N TRP A 416 -4.51 -10.33 2.11
CA TRP A 416 -5.17 -11.13 3.13
C TRP A 416 -5.82 -12.41 2.61
N MET A 417 -6.02 -12.54 1.28
CA MET A 417 -6.54 -13.77 0.71
C MET A 417 -5.63 -14.99 0.97
N GLY A 418 -4.33 -14.76 1.27
CA GLY A 418 -3.40 -15.81 1.65
C GLY A 418 -2.99 -16.72 0.49
N ASN A 419 -2.65 -17.97 0.83
CA ASN A 419 -2.24 -19.00 -0.10
C ASN A 419 -3.44 -19.78 -0.67
N ASP A 420 -3.22 -20.53 -1.77
CA ASP A 420 -4.23 -21.35 -2.48
C ASP A 420 -5.56 -20.60 -2.65
N ALA A 421 -5.48 -19.35 -3.06
CA ALA A 421 -6.64 -18.47 -3.05
C ALA A 421 -6.95 -17.90 -4.44
N ARG A 422 -8.20 -17.47 -4.58
CA ARG A 422 -8.68 -16.70 -5.73
C ARG A 422 -9.60 -15.59 -5.24
N LYS A 423 -9.35 -14.38 -5.72
CA LYS A 423 -10.15 -13.22 -5.37
C LYS A 423 -10.65 -12.52 -6.63
N TYR A 424 -11.91 -12.12 -6.62
CA TYR A 424 -12.55 -11.27 -7.61
C TYR A 424 -13.07 -10.03 -6.90
N TYR A 425 -12.79 -8.87 -7.46
CA TYR A 425 -13.21 -7.60 -6.92
C TYR A 425 -13.72 -6.70 -8.03
N ALA A 426 -14.81 -5.97 -7.76
CA ALA A 426 -15.29 -4.90 -8.61
C ALA A 426 -15.80 -3.75 -7.75
N ARG A 427 -15.52 -2.51 -8.15
CA ARG A 427 -16.03 -1.30 -7.51
C ARG A 427 -16.48 -0.30 -8.57
N VAL A 428 -17.66 0.25 -8.38
CA VAL A 428 -18.21 1.37 -9.15
C VAL A 428 -18.32 2.56 -8.21
N ASN A 429 -17.81 3.71 -8.62
CA ASN A 429 -17.99 4.98 -7.91
C ASN A 429 -18.85 5.93 -8.74
N HIS A 430 -19.65 6.73 -8.05
CA HIS A 430 -20.29 7.92 -8.57
C HIS A 430 -19.82 9.16 -7.83
N TYR A 431 -19.40 10.15 -8.58
CA TYR A 431 -18.92 11.43 -8.09
C TYR A 431 -19.97 12.49 -8.28
N PHE A 432 -20.35 13.16 -7.20
CA PHE A 432 -21.31 14.26 -7.21
C PHE A 432 -20.59 15.62 -7.23
N PRO A 433 -21.24 16.70 -7.65
CA PRO A 433 -20.68 18.03 -7.50
C PRO A 433 -20.28 18.31 -6.04
N GLY A 434 -19.17 19.01 -5.85
CA GLY A 434 -18.70 19.40 -4.51
C GLY A 434 -17.79 18.40 -3.79
N ALA A 435 -17.22 17.43 -4.51
CA ALA A 435 -16.33 16.39 -3.99
C ALA A 435 -17.03 15.32 -3.12
N ASP A 436 -18.34 15.15 -3.27
CA ASP A 436 -19.08 14.03 -2.67
C ASP A 436 -18.92 12.78 -3.53
N ARG A 437 -18.90 11.60 -2.91
CA ARG A 437 -18.75 10.33 -3.61
C ARG A 437 -19.59 9.22 -2.98
N LEU A 438 -20.09 8.33 -3.82
CA LEU A 438 -20.73 7.08 -3.42
C LEU A 438 -20.08 5.94 -4.20
N GLY A 439 -19.64 4.90 -3.49
CA GLY A 439 -19.04 3.71 -4.06
C GLY A 439 -19.79 2.45 -3.68
N LEU A 440 -19.95 1.54 -4.63
CA LEU A 440 -20.47 0.19 -4.41
C LEU A 440 -19.39 -0.80 -4.81
N TYR A 441 -19.03 -1.72 -3.92
CA TYR A 441 -18.09 -2.79 -4.25
C TYR A 441 -18.68 -4.17 -3.98
N TYR A 442 -18.20 -5.13 -4.76
CA TYR A 442 -18.41 -6.55 -4.53
C TYR A 442 -17.06 -7.26 -4.54
N GLN A 443 -16.86 -8.16 -3.60
CA GLN A 443 -15.68 -9.02 -3.52
C GLN A 443 -16.09 -10.47 -3.26
N ARG A 444 -15.44 -11.39 -3.96
CA ARG A 444 -15.52 -12.83 -3.70
C ARG A 444 -14.12 -13.37 -3.55
N THR A 445 -13.85 -14.02 -2.41
CA THR A 445 -12.57 -14.67 -2.11
C THR A 445 -12.81 -16.13 -1.80
N GLU A 446 -12.08 -16.99 -2.48
CA GLU A 446 -12.03 -18.44 -2.24
C GLU A 446 -10.65 -18.73 -1.65
N LYS A 447 -10.58 -19.23 -0.41
CA LYS A 447 -9.33 -19.56 0.29
C LYS A 447 -9.18 -21.06 0.42
N ASP A 448 -7.95 -21.58 0.55
CA ASP A 448 -7.64 -23.01 0.74
C ASP A 448 -8.42 -23.91 -0.23
N ARG A 449 -8.37 -23.61 -1.51
CA ARG A 449 -9.21 -24.22 -2.57
C ARG A 449 -9.00 -25.71 -2.70
N GLY A 450 -7.76 -26.19 -2.51
CA GLY A 450 -7.43 -27.62 -2.50
C GLY A 450 -7.98 -28.37 -1.28
N SER A 451 -8.52 -27.69 -0.28
CA SER A 451 -8.95 -28.26 1.00
C SER A 451 -10.39 -27.89 1.38
N ASN A 452 -11.23 -27.49 0.43
CA ASN A 452 -12.59 -26.99 0.66
C ASN A 452 -12.65 -25.87 1.72
N GLY A 453 -11.73 -24.90 1.62
CA GLY A 453 -11.65 -23.76 2.52
C GLY A 453 -12.81 -22.77 2.34
N PRO A 454 -12.78 -21.65 3.06
CA PRO A 454 -13.88 -20.71 3.07
C PRO A 454 -14.08 -20.00 1.73
N VAL A 455 -15.35 -19.79 1.39
CA VAL A 455 -15.77 -18.87 0.34
C VAL A 455 -16.39 -17.66 1.00
N ILE A 456 -15.77 -16.49 0.80
CA ILE A 456 -16.17 -15.23 1.38
C ILE A 456 -16.77 -14.36 0.27
N GLN A 457 -17.94 -13.80 0.49
CA GLN A 457 -18.58 -12.83 -0.39
C GLN A 457 -18.88 -11.58 0.40
N GLU A 458 -18.44 -10.45 -0.08
CA GLU A 458 -18.68 -9.13 0.52
C GLU A 458 -19.33 -8.20 -0.48
N LEU A 459 -20.35 -7.49 -0.03
CA LEU A 459 -20.96 -6.38 -0.73
C LEU A 459 -20.92 -5.16 0.18
N GLY A 460 -20.39 -4.05 -0.30
CA GLY A 460 -20.30 -2.84 0.50
C GLY A 460 -20.65 -1.58 -0.26
N LEU A 461 -21.30 -0.68 0.45
CA LEU A 461 -21.59 0.68 0.03
C LEU A 461 -20.73 1.64 0.85
N THR A 462 -19.99 2.50 0.20
CA THR A 462 -19.15 3.52 0.83
C THR A 462 -19.60 4.90 0.36
N GLY A 463 -19.61 5.87 1.26
CA GLY A 463 -19.95 7.24 0.93
C GLY A 463 -18.99 8.22 1.58
N ARG A 464 -18.67 9.31 0.88
CA ARG A 464 -17.97 10.47 1.41
C ARG A 464 -18.75 11.72 1.05
N LYS A 465 -19.06 12.54 2.03
CA LYS A 465 -19.77 13.79 1.87
C LYS A 465 -19.00 14.93 2.52
N LYS A 466 -18.74 15.98 1.76
CA LYS A 466 -18.21 17.22 2.28
C LYS A 466 -19.32 17.97 3.00
N LEU A 467 -19.21 18.14 4.31
CA LEU A 467 -20.19 18.87 5.14
C LEU A 467 -19.90 20.37 5.15
N LYS A 468 -18.62 20.72 5.23
CA LYS A 468 -18.11 22.08 5.28
C LYS A 468 -16.66 22.06 4.78
N ASP A 469 -16.02 23.23 4.66
CA ASP A 469 -14.59 23.30 4.36
C ASP A 469 -13.81 22.45 5.35
N ALA A 470 -12.99 21.55 4.80
CA ALA A 470 -12.13 20.63 5.53
C ALA A 470 -12.85 19.61 6.47
N LEU A 471 -14.19 19.56 6.46
CA LEU A 471 -14.98 18.62 7.27
C LEU A 471 -15.76 17.66 6.40
N TYR A 472 -15.57 16.37 6.60
CA TYR A 472 -16.18 15.31 5.81
C TYR A 472 -16.91 14.30 6.70
N LEU A 473 -17.97 13.71 6.17
CA LEU A 473 -18.65 12.55 6.72
C LEU A 473 -18.39 11.36 5.79
N ASN A 474 -17.76 10.32 6.31
CA ASN A 474 -17.55 9.05 5.65
C ASN A 474 -18.56 8.04 6.20
N GLY A 475 -19.16 7.22 5.34
CA GLY A 475 -20.10 6.19 5.73
C GLY A 475 -19.78 4.87 5.04
N THR A 476 -20.03 3.76 5.71
CA THR A 476 -19.89 2.41 5.16
C THR A 476 -21.04 1.53 5.61
N LEU A 477 -21.66 0.83 4.66
CA LEU A 477 -22.57 -0.28 4.93
C LEU A 477 -22.04 -1.51 4.23
N GLY A 478 -22.07 -2.66 4.89
CA GLY A 478 -21.52 -3.89 4.33
C GLY A 478 -22.30 -5.12 4.76
N TYR A 479 -22.37 -6.09 3.85
CA TYR A 479 -22.86 -7.43 4.10
C TYR A 479 -21.81 -8.43 3.65
N ALA A 480 -21.48 -9.41 4.50
CA ALA A 480 -20.62 -10.52 4.13
C ALA A 480 -21.26 -11.87 4.48
N ALA A 481 -20.98 -12.85 3.64
CA ALA A 481 -21.29 -14.25 3.88
C ALA A 481 -20.02 -15.07 3.80
N VAL A 482 -19.74 -15.84 4.83
CA VAL A 482 -18.60 -16.77 4.93
C VAL A 482 -19.13 -18.19 4.95
N LYS A 483 -18.80 -18.96 3.93
CA LYS A 483 -19.19 -20.38 3.83
C LYS A 483 -17.96 -21.25 4.07
N GLN A 484 -17.91 -21.89 5.26
CA GLN A 484 -16.89 -22.87 5.63
C GLN A 484 -17.54 -23.98 6.47
N GLY A 485 -18.13 -24.96 5.78
CA GLY A 485 -19.03 -25.94 6.42
C GLY A 485 -20.37 -25.30 6.75
N ASN A 486 -20.45 -24.58 7.86
CA ASN A 486 -21.58 -23.68 8.19
C ASN A 486 -21.50 -22.37 7.40
N LYS A 487 -22.60 -21.64 7.39
CA LYS A 487 -22.70 -20.33 6.76
C LYS A 487 -22.81 -19.26 7.84
N ASP A 488 -21.73 -18.48 7.99
CA ASP A 488 -21.68 -17.34 8.88
C ASP A 488 -22.04 -16.06 8.09
N HIS A 489 -22.62 -15.09 8.76
CA HIS A 489 -23.00 -13.82 8.19
C HIS A 489 -22.43 -12.66 9.00
N ALA A 490 -22.10 -11.58 8.32
CA ALA A 490 -21.69 -10.34 8.94
C ALA A 490 -22.41 -9.15 8.30
N LEU A 491 -22.86 -8.22 9.11
CA LEU A 491 -23.50 -6.96 8.75
C LEU A 491 -22.73 -5.84 9.42
N PHE A 492 -22.24 -4.89 8.66
CA PHE A 492 -21.51 -3.73 9.18
C PHE A 492 -22.18 -2.42 8.76
N ALA A 493 -22.29 -1.50 9.72
CA ALA A 493 -22.63 -0.10 9.48
C ALA A 493 -21.64 0.77 10.25
N GLY A 494 -21.04 1.74 9.58
CA GLY A 494 -20.09 2.66 10.20
C GLY A 494 -20.21 4.08 9.66
N ALA A 495 -19.88 5.04 10.51
CA ALA A 495 -19.79 6.44 10.18
C ALA A 495 -18.53 7.05 10.81
N GLU A 496 -17.88 7.95 10.09
CA GLU A 496 -16.69 8.66 10.53
C GLU A 496 -16.79 10.14 10.14
N VAL A 497 -16.49 11.00 11.08
CA VAL A 497 -16.26 12.42 10.80
C VAL A 497 -14.76 12.62 10.68
N GLU A 498 -14.33 13.24 9.60
CA GLU A 498 -12.95 13.54 9.28
C GLU A 498 -12.78 15.04 9.12
N TRP A 499 -11.81 15.59 9.84
CA TRP A 499 -11.46 17.00 9.80
C TRP A 499 -10.01 17.18 9.36
N GLU A 500 -9.82 17.71 8.16
CA GLU A 500 -8.53 18.09 7.57
C GLU A 500 -8.16 19.52 8.01
N MET A 501 -6.90 19.75 8.38
CA MET A 501 -6.42 21.04 8.93
C MET A 501 -5.29 21.64 8.08
#